data_7a3f978bdac4f3403e4371f3ea1624b2
#
_entry.id   7a3f978bdac4f3403e4371f3ea1624b2
#
_cell.length_a   1.000
_cell.length_b   1.000
_cell.length_c   1.000
_cell.angle_alpha   90.00
_cell.angle_beta   90.00
_cell.angle_gamma   90.00
#
_symmetry.space_group_name_H-M   'P 1'
#
loop_
_entity.id
_entity.type
_entity.pdbx_description
1 polymer ?
#
loop_
_entity_poly.entity_id
_entity_poly.type
_entity_poly.pdbx_seq_one_letter_code
_entity_poly.pdbx_strand_id
1 'polypeptide(L)'
;VERHPRLFVLTGPGSSTDSCIPDYRDRNGDWKRRQPVRYQEFVASERTRQRYWARSLLGWPAFARARPNATHAALARLEAAGFVHQLVTQNVDGLHQQAGSRRVIDLHGRLDAVVCLACGTRGSRAEMQSTLERDNPAFAALAAVAGPDGDADLDDADFGEFRVPSCARCGGILKPAVVFFGETVPKPRVERACQRLADADALLVVGSSLMVF
;
A
#
# COMPACT_ATOMS: atom_id res chain seq x y z
N VAL A 1 -8.16 27.04 -7.52
CA VAL A 1 -8.05 26.73 -6.09
C VAL A 1 -8.73 27.82 -5.27
N GLU A 2 -8.47 29.10 -5.53
CA GLU A 2 -9.07 30.23 -4.78
C GLU A 2 -10.60 30.25 -4.81
N ARG A 3 -11.23 29.77 -5.91
CA ARG A 3 -12.69 29.64 -6.03
C ARG A 3 -13.29 28.48 -5.28
N HIS A 4 -12.47 27.53 -4.85
CA HIS A 4 -12.89 26.27 -4.19
C HIS A 4 -11.97 26.00 -3.00
N PRO A 5 -12.17 26.68 -1.87
CA PRO A 5 -11.25 26.62 -0.73
C PRO A 5 -11.30 25.28 0.04
N ARG A 6 -12.27 24.41 -0.24
CA ARG A 6 -12.39 23.10 0.42
C ARG A 6 -12.24 21.98 -0.60
N LEU A 7 -11.02 21.77 -1.09
CA LEU A 7 -10.72 20.68 -2.01
C LEU A 7 -10.75 19.31 -1.31
N PHE A 8 -11.48 18.38 -1.91
CA PHE A 8 -11.27 16.95 -1.66
C PHE A 8 -10.27 16.45 -2.71
N VAL A 9 -9.16 15.86 -2.25
CA VAL A 9 -8.11 15.36 -3.14
C VAL A 9 -8.15 13.83 -3.11
N LEU A 10 -8.28 13.18 -4.28
CA LEU A 10 -8.14 11.74 -4.43
C LEU A 10 -6.86 11.44 -5.18
N THR A 11 -5.97 10.62 -4.59
CA THR A 11 -4.73 10.22 -5.25
C THR A 11 -4.66 8.71 -5.47
N GLY A 12 -3.95 8.30 -6.53
CA GLY A 12 -3.72 6.92 -6.90
C GLY A 12 -2.25 6.64 -7.27
N PRO A 13 -1.91 5.42 -7.72
CA PRO A 13 -0.54 4.95 -7.94
C PRO A 13 0.31 5.86 -8.82
N GLY A 14 -0.28 6.49 -9.84
CA GLY A 14 0.43 7.44 -10.71
C GLY A 14 1.01 8.65 -10.00
N SER A 15 0.57 8.99 -8.79
CA SER A 15 1.17 10.06 -7.99
C SER A 15 2.52 9.67 -7.37
N SER A 16 2.86 8.37 -7.34
CA SER A 16 4.10 7.85 -6.72
C SER A 16 5.12 7.31 -7.72
N THR A 17 4.85 7.37 -9.03
CA THR A 17 5.79 6.88 -10.07
C THR A 17 7.12 7.62 -10.05
N ASP A 18 7.13 8.94 -9.86
CA ASP A 18 8.34 9.75 -9.71
C ASP A 18 9.06 9.52 -8.36
N SER A 19 8.49 8.72 -7.47
CA SER A 19 9.09 8.24 -6.23
C SER A 19 9.70 6.82 -6.37
N CYS A 20 9.86 6.34 -7.61
CA CYS A 20 10.34 5.00 -7.96
C CYS A 20 9.42 3.86 -7.46
N ILE A 21 8.14 4.12 -7.22
CA ILE A 21 7.13 3.10 -6.97
C ILE A 21 6.36 2.87 -8.27
N PRO A 22 6.48 1.68 -8.91
CA PRO A 22 5.80 1.40 -10.15
C PRO A 22 4.27 1.40 -9.96
N ASP A 23 3.54 1.81 -10.98
CA ASP A 23 2.10 1.66 -11.05
C ASP A 23 1.71 0.26 -11.58
N TYR A 24 0.46 -0.13 -11.34
CA TYR A 24 -0.05 -1.45 -11.71
C TYR A 24 -0.46 -1.58 -13.18
N ARG A 25 -0.95 -0.49 -13.76
CA ARG A 25 -1.58 -0.48 -15.07
C ARG A 25 -0.87 0.49 -16.01
N ASP A 26 -0.92 0.20 -17.30
CA ASP A 26 -0.48 1.09 -18.34
C ASP A 26 -1.54 2.18 -18.66
N ARG A 27 -1.28 2.98 -19.71
CA ARG A 27 -2.18 4.05 -20.14
C ARG A 27 -3.51 3.54 -20.70
N ASN A 28 -3.56 2.27 -21.13
CA ASN A 28 -4.77 1.63 -21.64
C ASN A 28 -5.59 0.96 -20.53
N GLY A 29 -5.06 0.92 -19.30
CA GLY A 29 -5.66 0.24 -18.17
C GLY A 29 -5.28 -1.24 -18.04
N ASP A 30 -4.38 -1.73 -18.90
CA ASP A 30 -3.90 -3.11 -18.85
C ASP A 30 -2.89 -3.32 -17.73
N TRP A 31 -2.90 -4.51 -17.14
CA TRP A 31 -1.95 -4.88 -16.10
C TRP A 31 -0.53 -4.95 -16.68
N LYS A 32 0.40 -4.18 -16.13
CA LYS A 32 1.83 -4.21 -16.49
C LYS A 32 2.54 -5.49 -16.07
N ARG A 33 1.98 -6.20 -15.08
CA ARG A 33 2.52 -7.41 -14.45
C ARG A 33 1.39 -8.36 -14.09
N ARG A 34 1.72 -9.55 -13.55
CA ARG A 34 0.72 -10.48 -13.00
C ARG A 34 -0.16 -9.79 -11.96
N GLN A 35 -1.42 -10.17 -11.93
CA GLN A 35 -2.37 -9.63 -10.96
C GLN A 35 -1.89 -9.91 -9.53
N PRO A 36 -2.06 -8.93 -8.61
CA PRO A 36 -1.73 -9.11 -7.20
C PRO A 36 -2.50 -10.27 -6.56
N VAL A 37 -1.93 -10.83 -5.50
CA VAL A 37 -2.55 -11.89 -4.71
C VAL A 37 -3.91 -11.42 -4.17
N ARG A 38 -4.95 -12.25 -4.34
CA ARG A 38 -6.29 -11.96 -3.80
C ARG A 38 -6.38 -12.36 -2.33
N TYR A 39 -7.22 -11.65 -1.58
CA TYR A 39 -7.43 -11.89 -0.15
C TYR A 39 -7.81 -13.35 0.15
N GLN A 40 -8.78 -13.88 -0.60
CA GLN A 40 -9.28 -15.24 -0.41
C GLN A 40 -8.17 -16.29 -0.61
N GLU A 41 -7.31 -16.12 -1.61
CA GLU A 41 -6.17 -17.00 -1.88
C GLU A 41 -5.12 -16.91 -0.78
N PHE A 42 -4.85 -15.69 -0.29
CA PHE A 42 -3.91 -15.46 0.80
C PHE A 42 -4.36 -16.14 2.09
N VAL A 43 -5.63 -16.05 2.43
CA VAL A 43 -6.17 -16.66 3.65
C VAL A 43 -6.24 -18.19 3.54
N ALA A 44 -6.68 -18.71 2.38
CA ALA A 44 -6.91 -20.13 2.20
C ALA A 44 -5.63 -20.97 2.06
N SER A 45 -4.54 -20.41 1.51
CA SER A 45 -3.37 -21.17 1.10
C SER A 45 -2.09 -20.71 1.80
N GLU A 46 -1.41 -21.63 2.51
CA GLU A 46 -0.09 -21.39 3.07
C GLU A 46 0.94 -21.11 1.96
N ARG A 47 0.91 -21.86 0.87
CA ARG A 47 1.79 -21.67 -0.28
C ARG A 47 1.63 -20.27 -0.90
N THR A 48 0.40 -19.74 -0.93
CA THR A 48 0.15 -18.35 -1.38
C THR A 48 0.78 -17.34 -0.43
N ARG A 49 0.71 -17.59 0.89
CA ARG A 49 1.37 -16.73 1.90
C ARG A 49 2.88 -16.79 1.81
N GLN A 50 3.46 -17.99 1.62
CA GLN A 50 4.90 -18.18 1.40
C GLN A 50 5.36 -17.37 0.19
N ARG A 51 4.70 -17.54 -0.96
CA ARG A 51 5.00 -16.77 -2.19
C ARG A 51 4.87 -15.25 -1.97
N TYR A 52 3.79 -14.81 -1.33
CA TYR A 52 3.57 -13.39 -1.03
C TYR A 52 4.71 -12.81 -0.18
N TRP A 53 5.02 -13.45 0.95
CA TRP A 53 6.02 -12.94 1.88
C TRP A 53 7.45 -13.06 1.36
N ALA A 54 7.77 -14.06 0.54
CA ALA A 54 9.06 -14.17 -0.13
C ALA A 54 9.28 -13.03 -1.13
N ARG A 55 8.29 -12.72 -1.94
CA ARG A 55 8.32 -11.58 -2.87
C ARG A 55 8.37 -10.25 -2.12
N SER A 56 7.60 -10.12 -1.06
CA SER A 56 7.59 -8.92 -0.20
C SER A 56 8.91 -8.75 0.58
N LEU A 57 9.62 -9.83 0.93
CA LEU A 57 10.95 -9.77 1.54
C LEU A 57 11.92 -8.98 0.64
N LEU A 58 11.92 -9.22 -0.65
CA LEU A 58 12.83 -8.60 -1.62
C LEU A 58 12.33 -7.24 -2.13
N GLY A 59 11.03 -7.06 -2.26
CA GLY A 59 10.46 -5.80 -2.76
C GLY A 59 10.41 -4.69 -1.71
N TRP A 60 10.18 -5.03 -0.46
CA TRP A 60 10.04 -4.07 0.64
C TRP A 60 11.21 -3.09 0.81
N PRO A 61 12.50 -3.48 0.74
CA PRO A 61 13.59 -2.54 0.95
C PRO A 61 13.61 -1.38 -0.04
N ALA A 62 13.24 -1.61 -1.29
CA ALA A 62 13.12 -0.54 -2.30
C ALA A 62 11.93 0.38 -1.97
N PHE A 63 10.78 -0.19 -1.65
CA PHE A 63 9.58 0.52 -1.26
C PHE A 63 9.80 1.39 -0.01
N ALA A 64 10.45 0.86 1.03
CA ALA A 64 10.74 1.58 2.28
C ALA A 64 11.72 2.75 2.11
N ARG A 65 12.55 2.72 1.05
CA ARG A 65 13.47 3.83 0.71
C ARG A 65 12.83 4.91 -0.14
N ALA A 66 11.62 4.72 -0.66
CA ALA A 66 10.94 5.72 -1.46
C ALA A 66 10.81 7.06 -0.70
N ARG A 67 10.86 8.15 -1.44
CA ARG A 67 10.76 9.50 -0.88
C ARG A 67 9.64 10.27 -1.60
N PRO A 68 9.00 11.21 -0.91
CA PRO A 68 8.01 12.09 -1.55
C PRO A 68 8.61 12.81 -2.76
N ASN A 69 7.82 12.93 -3.81
CA ASN A 69 8.14 13.68 -5.01
C ASN A 69 7.44 15.05 -5.03
N ALA A 70 7.58 15.79 -6.13
CA ALA A 70 7.01 17.12 -6.30
C ALA A 70 5.48 17.17 -6.13
N THR A 71 4.76 16.10 -6.53
CA THR A 71 3.30 16.00 -6.37
C THR A 71 2.92 15.96 -4.90
N HIS A 72 3.57 15.11 -4.09
CA HIS A 72 3.33 15.03 -2.65
C HIS A 72 3.62 16.37 -1.96
N ALA A 73 4.76 16.99 -2.29
CA ALA A 73 5.14 18.30 -1.74
C ALA A 73 4.15 19.41 -2.12
N ALA A 74 3.64 19.40 -3.35
CA ALA A 74 2.65 20.39 -3.79
C ALA A 74 1.32 20.23 -3.03
N LEU A 75 0.83 19.01 -2.85
CA LEU A 75 -0.41 18.74 -2.10
C LEU A 75 -0.26 19.09 -0.62
N ALA A 76 0.89 18.82 0.00
CA ALA A 76 1.17 19.22 1.38
C ALA A 76 1.20 20.77 1.52
N ARG A 77 1.77 21.51 0.56
CA ARG A 77 1.73 22.97 0.56
C ARG A 77 0.31 23.52 0.38
N LEU A 78 -0.50 22.93 -0.50
CA LEU A 78 -1.91 23.31 -0.65
C LEU A 78 -2.70 23.07 0.64
N GLU A 79 -2.42 21.96 1.35
CA GLU A 79 -3.02 21.68 2.65
C GLU A 79 -2.60 22.72 3.70
N ALA A 80 -1.31 23.03 3.77
CA ALA A 80 -0.77 24.03 4.69
C ALA A 80 -1.36 25.44 4.42
N ALA A 81 -1.65 25.77 3.16
CA ALA A 81 -2.32 26.99 2.75
C ALA A 81 -3.84 27.00 3.00
N GLY A 82 -4.41 25.90 3.53
CA GLY A 82 -5.82 25.79 3.89
C GLY A 82 -6.77 25.37 2.76
N PHE A 83 -6.26 25.09 1.56
CA PHE A 83 -7.09 24.73 0.40
C PHE A 83 -7.53 23.26 0.38
N VAL A 84 -6.78 22.34 1.00
CA VAL A 84 -7.16 20.93 1.05
C VAL A 84 -7.99 20.67 2.30
N HIS A 85 -9.27 20.35 2.09
CA HIS A 85 -10.18 19.92 3.15
C HIS A 85 -9.89 18.50 3.61
N GLN A 86 -9.68 17.59 2.65
CA GLN A 86 -9.32 16.19 2.90
C GLN A 86 -8.54 15.63 1.71
N LEU A 87 -7.48 14.87 2.01
CA LEU A 87 -6.81 14.00 1.04
C LEU A 87 -7.20 12.56 1.32
N VAL A 88 -7.63 11.83 0.29
CA VAL A 88 -7.86 10.39 0.31
C VAL A 88 -6.90 9.76 -0.68
N THR A 89 -6.14 8.78 -0.24
CA THR A 89 -5.21 8.07 -1.12
C THR A 89 -5.55 6.60 -1.26
N GLN A 90 -5.46 6.09 -2.48
CA GLN A 90 -5.49 4.66 -2.79
C GLN A 90 -4.13 3.99 -2.51
N ASN A 91 -3.05 4.80 -2.44
CA ASN A 91 -1.70 4.32 -2.22
C ASN A 91 -1.49 3.87 -0.78
N VAL A 92 -0.56 2.93 -0.61
CA VAL A 92 -0.22 2.34 0.70
C VAL A 92 1.17 2.73 1.18
N ASP A 93 1.83 3.68 0.49
CA ASP A 93 3.24 4.05 0.67
C ASP A 93 3.51 5.04 1.80
N GLY A 94 2.50 5.81 2.22
CA GLY A 94 2.66 6.84 3.26
C GLY A 94 3.44 8.08 2.84
N LEU A 95 3.66 8.29 1.54
CA LEU A 95 4.45 9.41 1.05
C LEU A 95 3.78 10.77 1.25
N HIS A 96 2.44 10.83 1.27
CA HIS A 96 1.72 12.06 1.61
C HIS A 96 2.03 12.53 3.04
N GLN A 97 2.00 11.61 4.01
CA GLN A 97 2.34 11.91 5.40
C GLN A 97 3.82 12.30 5.55
N GLN A 98 4.72 11.61 4.83
CA GLN A 98 6.15 11.98 4.81
C GLN A 98 6.39 13.37 4.20
N ALA A 99 5.56 13.80 3.23
CA ALA A 99 5.61 15.15 2.65
C ALA A 99 5.06 16.24 3.56
N GLY A 100 4.40 15.86 4.67
CA GLY A 100 3.83 16.80 5.64
C GLY A 100 2.31 16.94 5.60
N SER A 101 1.60 16.19 4.72
CA SER A 101 0.12 16.15 4.74
C SER A 101 -0.38 15.50 6.02
N ARG A 102 -1.36 16.13 6.69
CA ARG A 102 -1.93 15.69 7.97
C ARG A 102 -3.36 15.20 7.86
N ARG A 103 -4.10 15.68 6.85
CA ARG A 103 -5.51 15.34 6.62
C ARG A 103 -5.62 14.22 5.60
N VAL A 104 -4.99 13.05 5.89
CA VAL A 104 -4.92 11.92 4.97
C VAL A 104 -5.81 10.78 5.45
N ILE A 105 -6.60 10.21 4.54
CA ILE A 105 -7.28 8.93 4.70
C ILE A 105 -6.59 7.92 3.77
N ASP A 106 -5.90 6.94 4.36
CA ASP A 106 -5.30 5.82 3.64
C ASP A 106 -6.41 4.80 3.29
N LEU A 107 -7.05 4.97 2.13
CA LEU A 107 -8.25 4.19 1.76
C LEU A 107 -7.96 2.68 1.78
N HIS A 108 -6.84 2.28 1.23
CA HIS A 108 -6.41 0.88 1.18
C HIS A 108 -5.43 0.50 2.29
N GLY A 109 -5.23 1.36 3.30
CA GLY A 109 -4.34 1.08 4.43
C GLY A 109 -2.88 1.45 4.18
N ARG A 110 -1.98 0.84 4.97
CA ARG A 110 -0.55 1.19 5.01
C ARG A 110 0.31 -0.06 4.96
N LEU A 111 1.32 -0.06 4.07
CA LEU A 111 2.25 -1.18 3.93
C LEU A 111 3.36 -1.20 5.00
N ASP A 112 3.56 -0.10 5.72
CA ASP A 112 4.52 0.00 6.82
C ASP A 112 4.11 -0.74 8.11
N ALA A 113 2.93 -1.35 8.10
CA ALA A 113 2.39 -2.12 9.22
C ALA A 113 1.92 -3.52 8.78
N VAL A 114 1.88 -4.44 9.73
CA VAL A 114 1.27 -5.77 9.61
C VAL A 114 0.13 -5.91 10.62
N VAL A 115 -0.83 -6.78 10.33
CA VAL A 115 -1.97 -7.05 11.21
C VAL A 115 -2.22 -8.55 11.29
N CYS A 116 -2.52 -9.04 12.48
CA CYS A 116 -2.99 -10.42 12.67
C CYS A 116 -4.47 -10.53 12.33
N LEU A 117 -4.83 -11.44 11.43
CA LEU A 117 -6.22 -11.64 11.00
C LEU A 117 -7.11 -12.24 12.09
N ALA A 118 -6.52 -12.93 13.09
CA ALA A 118 -7.27 -13.56 14.17
C ALA A 118 -7.52 -12.63 15.36
N CYS A 119 -6.48 -11.95 15.86
CA CYS A 119 -6.59 -11.14 17.09
C CYS A 119 -6.50 -9.63 16.87
N GLY A 120 -6.31 -9.16 15.64
CA GLY A 120 -6.21 -7.75 15.30
C GLY A 120 -4.93 -7.04 15.78
N THR A 121 -4.01 -7.73 16.46
CA THR A 121 -2.73 -7.15 16.90
C THR A 121 -1.97 -6.60 15.68
N ARG A 122 -1.48 -5.38 15.82
CA ARG A 122 -0.67 -4.71 14.79
C ARG A 122 0.81 -4.71 15.17
N GLY A 123 1.67 -4.79 14.16
CA GLY A 123 3.13 -4.71 14.31
C GLY A 123 3.75 -3.87 13.19
N SER A 124 5.04 -3.62 13.31
CA SER A 124 5.82 -2.92 12.30
C SER A 124 6.17 -3.84 11.13
N ARG A 125 6.05 -3.32 9.89
CA ARG A 125 6.55 -4.04 8.71
C ARG A 125 8.08 -4.18 8.72
N ALA A 126 8.79 -3.22 9.32
CA ALA A 126 10.24 -3.29 9.47
C ALA A 126 10.68 -4.41 10.42
N GLU A 127 9.97 -4.61 11.54
CA GLU A 127 10.23 -5.75 12.45
C GLU A 127 9.91 -7.08 11.76
N MET A 128 8.82 -7.13 10.99
CA MET A 128 8.49 -8.29 10.16
C MET A 128 9.58 -8.56 9.12
N GLN A 129 10.16 -7.52 8.50
CA GLN A 129 11.27 -7.65 7.56
C GLN A 129 12.48 -8.34 8.21
N SER A 130 12.91 -7.85 9.37
CA SER A 130 14.04 -8.44 10.10
C SER A 130 13.79 -9.89 10.49
N THR A 131 12.55 -10.23 10.82
CA THR A 131 12.17 -11.62 11.11
C THR A 131 12.22 -12.50 9.85
N LEU A 132 11.68 -12.02 8.73
CA LEU A 132 11.72 -12.74 7.45
C LEU A 132 13.15 -12.97 6.97
N GLU A 133 14.04 -11.97 7.07
CA GLU A 133 15.46 -12.07 6.70
C GLU A 133 16.20 -13.11 7.54
N ARG A 134 16.01 -13.06 8.85
CA ARG A 134 16.63 -14.01 9.79
C ARG A 134 16.17 -15.46 9.54
N ASP A 135 14.88 -15.66 9.30
CA ASP A 135 14.28 -16.98 9.19
C ASP A 135 14.40 -17.57 7.77
N ASN A 136 14.77 -16.74 6.76
CA ASN A 136 14.90 -17.12 5.35
C ASN A 136 16.17 -16.55 4.69
N PRO A 137 17.38 -16.82 5.20
CA PRO A 137 18.60 -16.17 4.70
C PRO A 137 18.90 -16.50 3.23
N ALA A 138 18.57 -17.69 2.75
CA ALA A 138 18.75 -18.07 1.36
C ALA A 138 17.88 -17.22 0.40
N PHE A 139 16.62 -16.94 0.79
CA PHE A 139 15.75 -16.06 0.00
C PHE A 139 16.17 -14.60 0.08
N ALA A 140 16.65 -14.14 1.25
CA ALA A 140 17.13 -12.78 1.43
C ALA A 140 18.34 -12.43 0.56
N ALA A 141 19.13 -13.46 0.16
CA ALA A 141 20.29 -13.31 -0.73
C ALA A 141 19.92 -13.27 -2.23
N LEU A 142 18.67 -13.51 -2.60
CA LEU A 142 18.23 -13.47 -3.99
C LEU A 142 18.13 -12.03 -4.50
N ALA A 143 18.46 -11.83 -5.79
CA ALA A 143 18.22 -10.58 -6.48
C ALA A 143 16.87 -10.64 -7.18
N ALA A 144 16.08 -9.57 -7.07
CA ALA A 144 14.79 -9.47 -7.75
C ALA A 144 14.48 -8.02 -8.14
N VAL A 145 13.65 -7.85 -9.17
CA VAL A 145 13.17 -6.54 -9.60
C VAL A 145 11.96 -6.13 -8.76
N ALA A 146 12.06 -4.98 -8.09
CA ALA A 146 10.97 -4.46 -7.28
C ALA A 146 9.72 -4.15 -8.12
N GLY A 147 8.58 -4.51 -7.58
CA GLY A 147 7.25 -4.26 -8.14
C GLY A 147 6.46 -3.22 -7.34
N PRO A 148 5.19 -2.98 -7.70
CA PRO A 148 4.26 -2.19 -6.90
C PRO A 148 4.09 -2.77 -5.49
N ASP A 149 3.73 -1.91 -4.52
CA ASP A 149 3.38 -2.29 -3.15
C ASP A 149 4.42 -3.17 -2.43
N GLY A 150 5.71 -2.92 -2.69
CA GLY A 150 6.79 -3.68 -2.05
C GLY A 150 6.81 -5.15 -2.44
N ASP A 151 6.30 -5.50 -3.61
CA ASP A 151 6.40 -6.81 -4.23
C ASP A 151 7.69 -6.93 -5.07
N ALA A 152 8.06 -8.14 -5.47
CA ALA A 152 9.19 -8.42 -6.34
C ALA A 152 8.91 -9.60 -7.28
N ASP A 153 9.51 -9.61 -8.47
CA ASP A 153 9.36 -10.72 -9.41
C ASP A 153 10.31 -11.87 -9.04
N LEU A 154 9.71 -13.01 -8.69
CA LEU A 154 10.37 -14.28 -8.38
C LEU A 154 9.55 -15.42 -9.01
N ASP A 155 9.47 -15.46 -10.33
CA ASP A 155 8.53 -16.38 -10.99
C ASP A 155 8.95 -17.86 -10.94
N ASP A 156 10.24 -18.17 -10.87
CA ASP A 156 10.79 -19.53 -10.94
C ASP A 156 11.26 -20.10 -9.58
N ALA A 157 11.02 -19.41 -8.46
CA ALA A 157 11.46 -19.87 -7.16
C ALA A 157 10.49 -20.91 -6.55
N ASP A 158 11.03 -21.97 -5.96
CA ASP A 158 10.24 -22.85 -5.08
C ASP A 158 10.11 -22.20 -3.70
N PHE A 159 8.88 -21.83 -3.34
CA PHE A 159 8.56 -21.19 -2.07
C PHE A 159 8.26 -22.16 -0.94
N GLY A 160 8.33 -23.49 -1.16
CA GLY A 160 7.96 -24.49 -0.16
C GLY A 160 8.76 -24.40 1.13
N GLU A 161 10.03 -24.04 1.03
CA GLU A 161 10.92 -23.89 2.20
C GLU A 161 10.84 -22.50 2.86
N PHE A 162 10.06 -21.57 2.32
CA PHE A 162 9.94 -20.23 2.88
C PHE A 162 9.15 -20.22 4.18
N ARG A 163 9.75 -19.74 5.26
CA ARG A 163 9.14 -19.68 6.59
C ARG A 163 8.37 -18.37 6.77
N VAL A 164 7.05 -18.49 6.92
CA VAL A 164 6.17 -17.36 7.20
C VAL A 164 5.94 -17.26 8.71
N PRO A 165 6.34 -16.15 9.37
CA PRO A 165 6.05 -15.98 10.78
C PRO A 165 4.56 -15.90 11.06
N SER A 166 4.13 -16.52 12.16
CA SER A 166 2.79 -16.39 12.72
C SER A 166 2.74 -15.28 13.79
N CYS A 167 1.55 -14.88 14.17
CA CYS A 167 1.35 -13.89 15.23
C CYS A 167 1.91 -14.42 16.57
N ALA A 168 2.85 -13.70 17.16
CA ALA A 168 3.46 -14.06 18.45
C ALA A 168 2.45 -14.12 19.60
N ARG A 169 1.31 -13.41 19.49
CA ARG A 169 0.27 -13.39 20.53
C ARG A 169 -0.69 -14.58 20.47
N CYS A 170 -1.06 -15.04 19.25
CA CYS A 170 -2.15 -16.02 19.11
C CYS A 170 -1.90 -17.09 18.02
N GLY A 171 -0.74 -17.10 17.35
CA GLY A 171 -0.44 -18.02 16.26
C GLY A 171 -1.18 -17.73 14.94
N GLY A 172 -2.01 -16.69 14.88
CA GLY A 172 -2.81 -16.37 13.72
C GLY A 172 -2.01 -15.83 12.53
N ILE A 173 -2.65 -15.79 11.36
CA ILE A 173 -2.06 -15.33 10.09
C ILE A 173 -1.73 -13.85 10.18
N LEU A 174 -0.50 -13.48 9.83
CA LEU A 174 -0.07 -12.10 9.65
C LEU A 174 -0.25 -11.67 8.20
N LYS A 175 -0.87 -10.51 8.00
CA LYS A 175 -1.09 -9.87 6.70
C LYS A 175 -0.56 -8.42 6.76
N PRO A 176 -0.01 -7.84 5.67
CA PRO A 176 0.23 -6.39 5.66
C PRO A 176 -1.08 -5.64 5.91
N ALA A 177 -0.99 -4.51 6.58
CA ALA A 177 -2.18 -3.73 6.99
C ALA A 177 -2.80 -2.94 5.82
N VAL A 178 -2.86 -3.57 4.65
CA VAL A 178 -3.45 -3.04 3.42
C VAL A 178 -4.67 -3.86 3.00
N VAL A 179 -5.57 -3.26 2.26
CA VAL A 179 -6.71 -3.94 1.63
C VAL A 179 -6.23 -4.67 0.39
N PHE A 180 -6.37 -5.99 0.35
CA PHE A 180 -6.01 -6.81 -0.81
C PHE A 180 -7.10 -6.77 -1.88
N PHE A 181 -6.76 -7.14 -3.11
CA PHE A 181 -7.76 -7.35 -4.14
C PHE A 181 -8.77 -8.43 -3.70
N GLY A 182 -10.05 -8.16 -3.87
CA GLY A 182 -11.15 -9.01 -3.39
C GLY A 182 -11.46 -8.90 -1.89
N GLU A 183 -10.73 -8.04 -1.15
CA GLU A 183 -11.06 -7.68 0.23
C GLU A 183 -11.90 -6.40 0.25
N THR A 184 -12.86 -6.34 1.16
CA THR A 184 -13.69 -5.14 1.34
C THR A 184 -12.93 -4.07 2.11
N VAL A 185 -12.92 -2.84 1.61
CA VAL A 185 -12.43 -1.68 2.36
C VAL A 185 -13.27 -1.52 3.64
N PRO A 186 -12.66 -1.31 4.82
CA PRO A 186 -13.41 -1.15 6.06
C PRO A 186 -14.48 -0.06 5.94
N LYS A 187 -15.74 -0.43 6.21
CA LYS A 187 -16.93 0.43 6.05
C LYS A 187 -16.79 1.81 6.71
N PRO A 188 -16.28 1.95 7.97
CA PRO A 188 -16.09 3.26 8.59
C PRO A 188 -15.11 4.16 7.84
N ARG A 189 -14.14 3.58 7.13
CA ARG A 189 -13.16 4.33 6.33
C ARG A 189 -13.80 4.91 5.07
N VAL A 190 -14.63 4.11 4.40
CA VAL A 190 -15.41 4.54 3.23
C VAL A 190 -16.40 5.63 3.63
N GLU A 191 -17.19 5.41 4.67
CA GLU A 191 -18.17 6.37 5.18
C GLU A 191 -17.53 7.72 5.52
N ARG A 192 -16.37 7.69 6.20
CA ARG A 192 -15.60 8.91 6.48
C ARG A 192 -15.14 9.62 5.21
N ALA A 193 -14.65 8.89 4.21
CA ALA A 193 -14.22 9.48 2.94
C ALA A 193 -15.42 10.10 2.20
N CYS A 194 -16.55 9.41 2.11
CA CYS A 194 -17.78 9.92 1.49
C CYS A 194 -18.31 11.18 2.20
N GLN A 195 -18.30 11.20 3.53
CA GLN A 195 -18.73 12.38 4.28
C GLN A 195 -17.81 13.59 3.99
N ARG A 196 -16.49 13.38 3.97
CA ARG A 196 -15.53 14.45 3.64
C ARG A 196 -15.66 14.93 2.20
N LEU A 197 -16.02 14.04 1.27
CA LEU A 197 -16.32 14.44 -0.11
C LEU A 197 -17.57 15.30 -0.18
N ALA A 198 -18.64 14.93 0.55
CA ALA A 198 -19.88 15.70 0.60
C ALA A 198 -19.69 17.11 1.19
N ASP A 199 -18.73 17.27 2.10
CA ASP A 199 -18.40 18.57 2.72
C ASP A 199 -17.50 19.46 1.84
N ALA A 200 -17.00 18.96 0.70
CA ALA A 200 -16.04 19.66 -0.15
C ALA A 200 -16.73 20.49 -1.25
N ASP A 201 -16.02 21.50 -1.73
CA ASP A 201 -16.51 22.37 -2.82
C ASP A 201 -16.09 21.82 -4.21
N ALA A 202 -15.01 21.06 -4.28
CA ALA A 202 -14.50 20.47 -5.52
C ALA A 202 -13.68 19.20 -5.26
N LEU A 203 -13.62 18.32 -6.27
CA LEU A 203 -12.81 17.11 -6.32
C LEU A 203 -11.61 17.34 -7.24
N LEU A 204 -10.41 17.08 -6.72
CA LEU A 204 -9.17 17.01 -7.49
C LEU A 204 -8.67 15.56 -7.51
N VAL A 205 -8.55 14.98 -8.69
CA VAL A 205 -8.00 13.61 -8.87
C VAL A 205 -6.59 13.71 -9.42
N VAL A 206 -5.64 13.02 -8.78
CA VAL A 206 -4.21 13.02 -9.14
C VAL A 206 -3.67 11.59 -9.20
N GLY A 207 -3.14 11.21 -10.36
CA GLY A 207 -2.47 9.92 -10.54
C GLY A 207 -3.37 8.69 -10.35
N SER A 208 -4.70 8.83 -10.52
CA SER A 208 -5.65 7.71 -10.50
C SER A 208 -6.38 7.61 -11.83
N SER A 209 -6.49 6.38 -12.35
CA SER A 209 -7.31 6.08 -13.53
C SER A 209 -8.80 5.92 -13.19
N LEU A 210 -9.16 5.90 -11.91
CA LEU A 210 -10.51 5.59 -11.39
C LEU A 210 -11.05 4.22 -11.84
N MET A 211 -10.16 3.28 -12.18
CA MET A 211 -10.51 1.94 -12.71
C MET A 211 -10.59 0.85 -11.63
N VAL A 212 -10.58 1.23 -10.35
CA VAL A 212 -10.75 0.30 -9.21
C VAL A 212 -12.17 0.42 -8.70
N PHE A 213 -12.93 -0.68 -8.79
CA PHE A 213 -14.32 -0.79 -8.35
C PHE A 213 -14.42 -1.67 -7.11
#